data_8a581bf31e25a783ba3270a377dfb626
#
_entry.id   8a581bf31e25a783ba3270a377dfb626
#
_cell.length_a   1.000
_cell.length_b   1.000
_cell.length_c   1.000
_cell.angle_alpha   90.00
_cell.angle_beta   90.00
_cell.angle_gamma   90.00
#
_symmetry.space_group_name_H-M   'P 1'
#
loop_
_entity.id
_entity.type
_entity.pdbx_description
1 polymer ?
#
loop_
_entity_poly.entity_id
_entity_poly.type
_entity_poly.pdbx_seq_one_letter_code
_entity_poly.pdbx_strand_id
1 'polypeptide(L)'
;MSIRLALAAICLVMAPSAAAQDIVLPRSTVSIAEGPDGLTINVKAKQVPFKTLMAKIAAECGRKVEGSELIGRDPEVTALLEGADLREALLVIAGSVGLRATLKSDVLIVAEDLGPYPTRREVYTRAQAWYARALSANPDSILAPEALWNRARMWQQLPGEELQAGRLYTELYETYSGSDLASRARIEASRAFSEAGEWSEAITCLERLLATSAPKQTRTRARRLLAEALTNLADDTKNPQTKVEYAERAHLQLDVLDAEEGAVSSSERRRRYIIRSRAFSLTGDPAEALRYLDLARANGSDAAVDPEVSELRARAFQYAGQYEQAVRAWLMYAEMTEGSVRADALLRAAEAAHEGGSHLTAISIAKLAANAGEETIALKNVENRALAALDLPARHLDAFGDQDILNRGASLLKRGMYAEAAESLRPMFDRRKSLVDSELRLELGLTYARALAAADRMTTAVFVLRKTAQEQVHPSDRRRVYLAASSLFEEAGELDLAIKALEGRL
;
A
#
# COMPACT_ATOMS: atom_id res chain seq x y z
N MET A 1 -44.67 4.80 -17.22
CA MET A 1 -43.86 3.66 -17.66
C MET A 1 -43.30 3.03 -16.40
N SER A 2 -43.92 1.96 -15.93
CA SER A 2 -43.58 1.32 -14.65
C SER A 2 -42.54 0.23 -14.93
N ILE A 3 -41.28 0.50 -14.60
CA ILE A 3 -40.25 -0.51 -14.57
C ILE A 3 -40.51 -1.36 -13.32
N ARG A 4 -41.18 -2.49 -13.50
CA ARG A 4 -41.16 -3.55 -12.48
C ARG A 4 -39.78 -4.18 -12.49
N LEU A 5 -38.93 -3.66 -11.62
CA LEU A 5 -37.67 -4.31 -11.25
C LEU A 5 -37.99 -5.56 -10.43
N ALA A 6 -37.99 -6.67 -11.09
CA ALA A 6 -37.96 -7.97 -10.41
C ALA A 6 -36.50 -8.41 -10.29
N LEU A 7 -36.05 -8.53 -9.06
CA LEU A 7 -35.31 -9.65 -8.54
C LEU A 7 -33.80 -9.71 -8.49
N ALA A 8 -33.47 -9.90 -7.30
CA ALA A 8 -32.29 -10.39 -6.63
C ALA A 8 -31.48 -11.43 -7.40
N ALA A 9 -30.32 -11.02 -7.90
CA ALA A 9 -29.27 -11.91 -8.34
C ALA A 9 -28.26 -12.09 -7.23
N ILE A 10 -28.13 -13.29 -6.67
CA ILE A 10 -27.06 -13.64 -5.72
C ILE A 10 -26.10 -14.59 -6.44
N CYS A 11 -24.94 -14.09 -6.84
CA CYS A 11 -23.86 -14.92 -7.38
C CYS A 11 -22.79 -15.13 -6.31
N LEU A 12 -22.53 -16.38 -5.98
CA LEU A 12 -21.58 -16.82 -4.96
C LEU A 12 -20.44 -17.63 -5.59
N VAL A 13 -19.20 -17.23 -5.33
CA VAL A 13 -18.02 -18.04 -5.68
C VAL A 13 -17.39 -18.55 -4.39
N MET A 14 -17.32 -19.87 -4.22
CA MET A 14 -16.73 -20.50 -3.04
C MET A 14 -15.53 -21.39 -3.38
N ALA A 15 -14.52 -21.35 -2.51
CA ALA A 15 -13.51 -22.40 -2.43
C ALA A 15 -14.03 -23.55 -1.54
N PRO A 16 -13.59 -24.81 -1.74
CA PRO A 16 -14.20 -25.96 -1.11
C PRO A 16 -13.99 -25.95 0.41
N SER A 17 -15.10 -26.02 1.15
CA SER A 17 -15.12 -26.30 2.60
C SER A 17 -15.84 -27.64 2.79
N ALA A 18 -15.20 -28.52 3.55
CA ALA A 18 -15.75 -29.84 3.86
C ALA A 18 -16.88 -29.76 4.90
N ALA A 19 -17.90 -30.56 4.65
CA ALA A 19 -18.95 -31.06 5.55
C ALA A 19 -20.02 -30.09 6.06
N ALA A 20 -21.18 -30.08 5.38
CA ALA A 20 -22.48 -29.89 5.99
C ALA A 20 -23.49 -30.82 5.28
N GLN A 21 -24.38 -31.41 6.07
CA GLN A 21 -25.26 -32.50 5.69
C GLN A 21 -26.23 -32.20 4.54
N ASP A 22 -26.46 -33.23 3.74
CA ASP A 22 -27.19 -33.28 2.48
C ASP A 22 -28.69 -32.94 2.60
N ILE A 23 -29.04 -31.75 2.09
CA ILE A 23 -30.29 -31.58 1.37
C ILE A 23 -29.91 -31.68 -0.10
N VAL A 24 -30.23 -32.78 -0.76
CA VAL A 24 -29.98 -32.99 -2.18
C VAL A 24 -30.96 -32.15 -3.01
N LEU A 25 -30.68 -30.85 -3.09
CA LEU A 25 -31.20 -30.01 -4.17
C LEU A 25 -30.33 -30.29 -5.41
N PRO A 26 -30.93 -30.39 -6.62
CA PRO A 26 -30.13 -30.47 -7.83
C PRO A 26 -29.13 -29.30 -7.83
N ARG A 27 -27.83 -29.63 -7.95
CA ARG A 27 -26.71 -28.65 -7.81
C ARG A 27 -26.87 -27.43 -8.71
N SER A 28 -27.69 -27.53 -9.76
CA SER A 28 -28.12 -26.38 -10.55
C SER A 28 -29.38 -26.67 -11.36
N THR A 29 -30.27 -25.66 -11.39
CA THR A 29 -31.38 -25.59 -12.37
C THR A 29 -31.23 -24.33 -13.17
N VAL A 30 -31.44 -24.39 -14.47
CA VAL A 30 -31.45 -23.26 -15.38
C VAL A 30 -32.73 -23.40 -16.21
N SER A 31 -33.48 -22.33 -16.37
CA SER A 31 -34.60 -22.25 -17.30
C SER A 31 -34.63 -20.90 -17.98
N ILE A 32 -34.97 -20.87 -19.25
CA ILE A 32 -35.06 -19.64 -20.05
C ILE A 32 -36.48 -19.52 -20.56
N ALA A 33 -37.02 -18.32 -20.54
CA ALA A 33 -38.34 -18.01 -21.06
C ALA A 33 -38.24 -16.75 -21.97
N GLU A 34 -39.07 -16.74 -23.02
CA GLU A 34 -39.26 -15.54 -23.82
C GLU A 34 -40.24 -14.59 -23.10
N GLY A 35 -39.77 -13.41 -22.82
CA GLY A 35 -40.57 -12.32 -22.27
C GLY A 35 -40.82 -11.22 -23.30
N PRO A 36 -41.68 -10.26 -23.01
CA PRO A 36 -42.01 -9.16 -23.93
C PRO A 36 -40.78 -8.27 -24.30
N ASP A 37 -39.76 -8.27 -23.46
CA ASP A 37 -38.57 -7.43 -23.64
C ASP A 37 -37.31 -8.27 -24.01
N GLY A 38 -37.47 -9.56 -24.32
CA GLY A 38 -36.38 -10.46 -24.71
C GLY A 38 -36.32 -11.75 -23.87
N LEU A 39 -35.17 -12.44 -23.93
CA LEU A 39 -34.95 -13.70 -23.18
C LEU A 39 -34.70 -13.41 -21.70
N THR A 40 -35.51 -14.02 -20.85
CA THR A 40 -35.30 -14.00 -19.38
C THR A 40 -34.80 -15.36 -18.90
N ILE A 41 -34.01 -15.35 -17.84
CA ILE A 41 -33.38 -16.54 -17.27
C ILE A 41 -33.69 -16.69 -15.79
N ASN A 42 -33.96 -17.92 -15.36
CA ASN A 42 -33.94 -18.30 -13.96
C ASN A 42 -32.75 -19.23 -13.74
N VAL A 43 -31.91 -18.92 -12.78
CA VAL A 43 -30.75 -19.75 -12.41
C VAL A 43 -30.81 -20.02 -10.93
N LYS A 44 -30.75 -21.27 -10.54
CA LYS A 44 -30.47 -21.72 -9.18
C LYS A 44 -29.22 -22.60 -9.23
N ALA A 45 -28.09 -22.12 -8.74
CA ALA A 45 -26.83 -22.83 -8.74
C ALA A 45 -26.19 -22.71 -7.38
N LYS A 46 -25.70 -23.83 -6.81
CA LYS A 46 -24.96 -23.85 -5.55
C LYS A 46 -23.65 -24.60 -5.75
N GLN A 47 -22.53 -23.85 -5.65
CA GLN A 47 -21.18 -24.40 -5.82
C GLN A 47 -21.03 -25.22 -7.11
N VAL A 48 -21.43 -24.64 -8.22
CA VAL A 48 -21.37 -25.29 -9.53
C VAL A 48 -20.14 -24.77 -10.28
N PRO A 49 -19.30 -25.65 -10.86
CA PRO A 49 -18.21 -25.23 -11.71
C PRO A 49 -18.70 -24.29 -12.81
N PHE A 50 -18.02 -23.19 -13.03
CA PHE A 50 -18.44 -22.15 -13.98
C PHE A 50 -18.65 -22.67 -15.39
N LYS A 51 -17.73 -23.54 -15.88
CA LYS A 51 -17.87 -24.19 -17.19
C LYS A 51 -19.14 -25.00 -17.30
N THR A 52 -19.46 -25.76 -16.25
CA THR A 52 -20.70 -26.55 -16.18
C THR A 52 -21.95 -25.68 -16.21
N LEU A 53 -21.93 -24.56 -15.48
CA LEU A 53 -23.05 -23.61 -15.46
C LEU A 53 -23.24 -22.95 -16.83
N MET A 54 -22.14 -22.49 -17.45
CA MET A 54 -22.21 -21.92 -18.81
C MET A 54 -22.68 -22.89 -19.86
N ALA A 55 -22.24 -24.14 -19.79
CA ALA A 55 -22.74 -25.20 -20.69
C ALA A 55 -24.25 -25.45 -20.54
N LYS A 56 -24.77 -25.44 -19.31
CA LYS A 56 -26.22 -25.54 -19.06
C LYS A 56 -27.00 -24.36 -19.61
N ILE A 57 -26.50 -23.12 -19.35
CA ILE A 57 -27.16 -21.92 -19.88
C ILE A 57 -27.17 -21.95 -21.41
N ALA A 58 -26.05 -22.31 -22.02
CA ALA A 58 -25.96 -22.40 -23.47
C ALA A 58 -26.91 -23.49 -24.05
N ALA A 59 -26.99 -24.64 -23.40
CA ALA A 59 -27.91 -25.74 -23.82
C ALA A 59 -29.38 -25.28 -23.77
N GLU A 60 -29.79 -24.58 -22.70
CA GLU A 60 -31.13 -24.02 -22.57
C GLU A 60 -31.42 -22.93 -23.64
N CYS A 61 -30.40 -22.24 -24.11
CA CYS A 61 -30.50 -21.31 -25.24
C CYS A 61 -30.45 -21.97 -26.60
N GLY A 62 -30.23 -23.28 -26.69
CA GLY A 62 -29.99 -24.01 -27.94
C GLY A 62 -28.68 -23.62 -28.63
N ARG A 63 -27.63 -23.25 -27.86
CA ARG A 63 -26.36 -22.71 -28.34
C ARG A 63 -25.18 -23.52 -27.87
N LYS A 64 -24.00 -23.28 -28.48
CA LYS A 64 -22.73 -23.86 -28.06
C LYS A 64 -21.97 -22.88 -27.21
N VAL A 65 -21.11 -23.38 -26.33
CA VAL A 65 -20.14 -22.56 -25.58
C VAL A 65 -18.80 -22.62 -26.29
N GLU A 66 -18.18 -21.45 -26.49
CA GLU A 66 -16.82 -21.35 -27.01
C GLU A 66 -15.95 -20.54 -26.02
N GLY A 67 -14.66 -20.85 -25.99
CA GLY A 67 -13.67 -20.15 -25.14
C GLY A 67 -13.58 -20.64 -23.70
N SER A 68 -14.47 -21.53 -23.26
CA SER A 68 -14.43 -22.09 -21.90
C SER A 68 -13.18 -22.96 -21.63
N GLU A 69 -12.57 -23.51 -22.64
CA GLU A 69 -11.33 -24.31 -22.61
C GLU A 69 -10.10 -23.43 -22.27
N LEU A 70 -10.15 -22.15 -22.59
CA LEU A 70 -9.06 -21.18 -22.34
C LEU A 70 -8.96 -20.76 -20.88
N ILE A 71 -9.97 -21.09 -20.07
CA ILE A 71 -10.01 -20.75 -18.64
C ILE A 71 -9.16 -21.74 -17.86
N GLY A 72 -8.03 -21.31 -17.32
CA GLY A 72 -7.07 -22.17 -16.62
C GLY A 72 -7.58 -22.74 -15.29
N ARG A 73 -8.55 -22.08 -14.63
CA ARG A 73 -9.26 -22.56 -13.43
C ARG A 73 -10.75 -22.55 -13.69
N ASP A 74 -11.46 -23.55 -13.16
CA ASP A 74 -12.93 -23.64 -13.22
C ASP A 74 -13.52 -23.26 -11.85
N PRO A 75 -13.73 -21.94 -11.58
CA PRO A 75 -14.21 -21.48 -10.29
C PRO A 75 -15.66 -21.95 -10.07
N GLU A 76 -15.98 -22.27 -8.81
CA GLU A 76 -17.35 -22.59 -8.43
C GLU A 76 -18.20 -21.33 -8.32
N VAL A 77 -19.41 -21.39 -8.87
CA VAL A 77 -20.40 -20.32 -8.87
C VAL A 77 -21.62 -20.75 -8.07
N THR A 78 -22.10 -19.85 -7.21
CA THR A 78 -23.43 -19.94 -6.63
C THR A 78 -24.25 -18.77 -7.13
N ALA A 79 -25.40 -19.03 -7.75
CA ALA A 79 -26.25 -18.01 -8.33
C ALA A 79 -27.72 -18.32 -8.06
N LEU A 80 -28.47 -17.28 -7.69
CA LEU A 80 -29.92 -17.29 -7.62
C LEU A 80 -30.43 -16.09 -8.43
N LEU A 81 -30.96 -16.38 -9.61
CA LEU A 81 -31.52 -15.39 -10.53
C LEU A 81 -32.93 -15.81 -10.88
N GLU A 82 -33.90 -14.91 -10.78
CA GLU A 82 -35.29 -15.17 -11.15
C GLU A 82 -35.79 -14.05 -12.08
N GLY A 83 -36.15 -14.40 -13.30
CA GLY A 83 -36.66 -13.47 -14.31
C GLY A 83 -35.67 -12.41 -14.76
N ALA A 84 -34.38 -12.67 -14.64
CA ALA A 84 -33.34 -11.71 -15.05
C ALA A 84 -33.20 -11.67 -16.58
N ASP A 85 -32.87 -10.53 -17.16
CA ASP A 85 -32.47 -10.45 -18.56
C ASP A 85 -31.23 -11.36 -18.80
N LEU A 86 -31.28 -12.16 -19.86
CA LEU A 86 -30.24 -13.15 -20.12
C LEU A 86 -28.84 -12.53 -20.29
N ARG A 87 -28.75 -11.36 -20.94
CA ARG A 87 -27.45 -10.70 -21.16
C ARG A 87 -26.90 -10.14 -19.85
N GLU A 88 -27.77 -9.56 -19.03
CA GLU A 88 -27.37 -9.07 -17.70
C GLU A 88 -26.96 -10.23 -16.78
N ALA A 89 -27.72 -11.31 -16.79
CA ALA A 89 -27.38 -12.51 -16.02
C ALA A 89 -26.02 -13.10 -16.40
N LEU A 90 -25.73 -13.20 -17.69
CA LEU A 90 -24.44 -13.66 -18.19
C LEU A 90 -23.30 -12.72 -17.76
N LEU A 91 -23.53 -11.42 -17.82
CA LEU A 91 -22.55 -10.43 -17.38
C LEU A 91 -22.24 -10.57 -15.88
N VAL A 92 -23.28 -10.74 -15.06
CA VAL A 92 -23.13 -10.89 -13.60
C VAL A 92 -22.46 -12.21 -13.24
N ILE A 93 -22.88 -13.32 -13.82
CA ILE A 93 -22.32 -14.66 -13.56
C ILE A 93 -20.85 -14.70 -13.97
N ALA A 94 -20.52 -14.28 -15.18
CA ALA A 94 -19.15 -14.28 -15.68
C ALA A 94 -18.30 -13.24 -14.94
N GLY A 95 -18.85 -12.06 -14.69
CA GLY A 95 -18.17 -11.01 -13.93
C GLY A 95 -17.82 -11.41 -12.50
N SER A 96 -18.65 -12.24 -11.86
CA SER A 96 -18.39 -12.73 -10.50
C SER A 96 -17.10 -13.57 -10.39
N VAL A 97 -16.65 -14.13 -11.49
CA VAL A 97 -15.41 -14.91 -11.61
C VAL A 97 -14.32 -14.19 -12.41
N GLY A 98 -14.54 -12.93 -12.76
CA GLY A 98 -13.57 -12.11 -13.49
C GLY A 98 -13.48 -12.45 -14.98
N LEU A 99 -14.54 -13.00 -15.56
CA LEU A 99 -14.68 -13.38 -16.97
C LEU A 99 -15.77 -12.56 -17.65
N ARG A 100 -15.82 -12.62 -18.95
CA ARG A 100 -16.88 -12.07 -19.80
C ARG A 100 -17.61 -13.18 -20.54
N ALA A 101 -18.94 -13.20 -20.45
CA ALA A 101 -19.78 -14.03 -21.29
C ALA A 101 -20.60 -13.14 -22.24
N THR A 102 -20.54 -13.43 -23.53
CA THR A 102 -21.25 -12.67 -24.56
C THR A 102 -22.07 -13.61 -25.41
N LEU A 103 -23.37 -13.31 -25.55
CA LEU A 103 -24.28 -14.06 -26.36
C LEU A 103 -24.24 -13.53 -27.80
N LYS A 104 -23.83 -14.35 -28.75
CA LYS A 104 -23.98 -14.12 -30.19
C LYS A 104 -25.10 -14.98 -30.75
N SER A 105 -25.41 -14.85 -32.05
CA SER A 105 -26.56 -15.48 -32.69
C SER A 105 -26.72 -16.98 -32.39
N ASP A 106 -25.64 -17.74 -32.38
CA ASP A 106 -25.60 -19.20 -32.25
C ASP A 106 -24.61 -19.72 -31.21
N VAL A 107 -23.86 -18.83 -30.57
CA VAL A 107 -22.75 -19.17 -29.65
C VAL A 107 -22.76 -18.29 -28.40
N LEU A 108 -22.52 -18.92 -27.25
CA LEU A 108 -22.14 -18.26 -26.02
C LEU A 108 -20.60 -18.20 -25.89
N ILE A 109 -20.02 -17.06 -26.10
CA ILE A 109 -18.58 -16.87 -26.03
C ILE A 109 -18.20 -16.50 -24.60
N VAL A 110 -17.26 -17.27 -24.03
CA VAL A 110 -16.61 -16.96 -22.75
C VAL A 110 -15.17 -16.59 -23.02
N ALA A 111 -14.72 -15.46 -22.49
CA ALA A 111 -13.36 -14.97 -22.65
C ALA A 111 -12.84 -14.41 -21.33
N GLU A 112 -11.53 -14.50 -21.13
CA GLU A 112 -10.85 -13.62 -20.19
C GLU A 112 -11.03 -12.18 -20.70
N ASP A 113 -11.25 -11.24 -19.78
CA ASP A 113 -11.60 -9.87 -20.16
C ASP A 113 -10.39 -9.12 -20.71
N LEU A 114 -10.09 -9.37 -21.98
CA LEU A 114 -9.05 -8.68 -22.74
C LEU A 114 -9.63 -7.69 -23.77
N GLY A 115 -10.92 -7.45 -23.74
CA GLY A 115 -11.61 -6.61 -24.73
C GLY A 115 -11.78 -5.15 -24.26
N PRO A 116 -12.03 -4.24 -25.20
CA PRO A 116 -12.21 -2.82 -24.86
C PRO A 116 -13.49 -2.52 -24.07
N TYR A 117 -14.39 -3.47 -23.82
CA TYR A 117 -15.65 -3.24 -23.08
C TYR A 117 -16.35 -4.53 -22.61
N PRO A 118 -16.92 -4.52 -21.38
CA PRO A 118 -16.60 -3.70 -20.25
C PRO A 118 -15.26 -4.10 -19.61
N THR A 119 -14.59 -3.16 -19.00
CA THR A 119 -13.38 -3.44 -18.21
C THR A 119 -13.73 -4.32 -17.00
N ARG A 120 -12.75 -5.06 -16.46
CA ARG A 120 -12.92 -5.88 -15.24
C ARG A 120 -13.53 -5.04 -14.10
N ARG A 121 -13.10 -3.78 -13.95
CA ARG A 121 -13.62 -2.85 -12.96
C ARG A 121 -15.11 -2.56 -13.18
N GLU A 122 -15.55 -2.31 -14.40
CA GLU A 122 -16.96 -2.05 -14.70
C GLU A 122 -17.85 -3.27 -14.44
N VAL A 123 -17.38 -4.46 -14.79
CA VAL A 123 -18.09 -5.70 -14.51
C VAL A 123 -18.27 -5.89 -13.00
N TYR A 124 -17.20 -5.69 -12.23
CA TYR A 124 -17.27 -5.80 -10.77
C TYR A 124 -18.16 -4.73 -10.16
N THR A 125 -18.11 -3.49 -10.64
CA THR A 125 -18.98 -2.41 -10.17
C THR A 125 -20.47 -2.73 -10.40
N ARG A 126 -20.81 -3.28 -11.55
CA ARG A 126 -22.20 -3.73 -11.83
C ARG A 126 -22.61 -4.90 -10.92
N ALA A 127 -21.77 -5.91 -10.77
CA ALA A 127 -22.04 -7.03 -9.88
C ALA A 127 -22.21 -6.54 -8.41
N GLN A 128 -21.41 -5.59 -7.96
CA GLN A 128 -21.55 -4.93 -6.67
C GLN A 128 -22.91 -4.29 -6.46
N ALA A 129 -23.41 -3.57 -7.47
CA ALA A 129 -24.72 -2.94 -7.39
C ALA A 129 -25.85 -3.97 -7.23
N TRP A 130 -25.74 -5.11 -7.92
CA TRP A 130 -26.70 -6.22 -7.79
C TRP A 130 -26.67 -6.85 -6.40
N TYR A 131 -25.48 -7.15 -5.86
CA TYR A 131 -25.34 -7.67 -4.49
C TYR A 131 -25.89 -6.68 -3.46
N ALA A 132 -25.62 -5.39 -3.61
CA ALA A 132 -26.15 -4.37 -2.71
C ALA A 132 -27.69 -4.33 -2.72
N ARG A 133 -28.31 -4.40 -3.90
CA ARG A 133 -29.77 -4.44 -4.04
C ARG A 133 -30.36 -5.72 -3.42
N ALA A 134 -29.74 -6.86 -3.67
CA ALA A 134 -30.17 -8.13 -3.11
C ALA A 134 -30.13 -8.13 -1.57
N LEU A 135 -29.05 -7.62 -0.99
CA LEU A 135 -28.89 -7.49 0.46
C LEU A 135 -29.90 -6.52 1.07
N SER A 136 -30.14 -5.35 0.43
CA SER A 136 -31.12 -4.40 0.93
C SER A 136 -32.56 -4.89 0.83
N ALA A 137 -32.88 -5.74 -0.17
CA ALA A 137 -34.20 -6.33 -0.33
C ALA A 137 -34.45 -7.50 0.63
N ASN A 138 -33.40 -8.25 0.99
CA ASN A 138 -33.51 -9.47 1.80
C ASN A 138 -32.38 -9.56 2.83
N PRO A 139 -32.29 -8.64 3.80
CA PRO A 139 -31.18 -8.60 4.76
C PRO A 139 -31.14 -9.83 5.67
N ASP A 140 -32.30 -10.43 5.96
CA ASP A 140 -32.43 -11.61 6.82
C ASP A 140 -32.32 -12.95 6.07
N SER A 141 -31.94 -12.92 4.79
CA SER A 141 -31.76 -14.14 4.01
C SER A 141 -30.61 -14.97 4.56
N ILE A 142 -30.79 -16.28 4.61
CA ILE A 142 -29.71 -17.22 4.97
C ILE A 142 -28.48 -17.10 4.06
N LEU A 143 -28.62 -16.53 2.87
CA LEU A 143 -27.56 -16.28 1.91
C LEU A 143 -26.94 -14.85 2.01
N ALA A 144 -27.48 -14.00 2.89
CA ALA A 144 -26.99 -12.63 3.03
C ALA A 144 -25.51 -12.58 3.48
N PRO A 145 -25.03 -13.40 4.44
CA PRO A 145 -23.60 -13.42 4.80
C PRO A 145 -22.70 -13.76 3.62
N GLU A 146 -23.07 -14.76 2.82
CA GLU A 146 -22.30 -15.13 1.65
C GLU A 146 -22.33 -14.06 0.56
N ALA A 147 -23.46 -13.41 0.35
CA ALA A 147 -23.57 -12.32 -0.60
C ALA A 147 -22.65 -11.16 -0.21
N LEU A 148 -22.62 -10.78 1.07
CA LEU A 148 -21.76 -9.74 1.59
C LEU A 148 -20.28 -10.13 1.52
N TRP A 149 -19.94 -11.40 1.83
CA TRP A 149 -18.61 -11.97 1.66
C TRP A 149 -18.10 -11.83 0.22
N ASN A 150 -18.91 -12.23 -0.76
CA ASN A 150 -18.50 -12.15 -2.16
C ASN A 150 -18.38 -10.72 -2.64
N ARG A 151 -19.25 -9.84 -2.16
CA ARG A 151 -19.15 -8.41 -2.40
C ARG A 151 -17.82 -7.86 -1.91
N ALA A 152 -17.40 -8.22 -0.70
CA ALA A 152 -16.11 -7.83 -0.14
C ALA A 152 -14.94 -8.38 -0.98
N ARG A 153 -14.99 -9.67 -1.35
CA ARG A 153 -13.96 -10.29 -2.19
C ARG A 153 -13.79 -9.63 -3.56
N MET A 154 -14.87 -9.18 -4.17
CA MET A 154 -14.78 -8.46 -5.44
C MET A 154 -14.03 -7.14 -5.30
N TRP A 155 -14.31 -6.38 -4.24
CA TRP A 155 -13.57 -5.16 -3.94
C TRP A 155 -12.09 -5.43 -3.67
N GLN A 156 -11.76 -6.46 -2.92
CA GLN A 156 -10.38 -6.85 -2.64
C GLN A 156 -9.57 -7.21 -3.91
N GLN A 157 -10.25 -7.64 -4.99
CA GLN A 157 -9.60 -7.93 -6.27
C GLN A 157 -9.37 -6.70 -7.16
N LEU A 158 -9.86 -5.53 -6.76
CA LEU A 158 -9.68 -4.27 -7.47
C LEU A 158 -8.58 -3.46 -6.79
N PRO A 159 -7.46 -3.19 -7.47
CA PRO A 159 -6.38 -2.38 -6.90
C PRO A 159 -6.87 -1.01 -6.44
N GLY A 160 -6.51 -0.63 -5.21
CA GLY A 160 -6.91 0.62 -4.57
C GLY A 160 -8.27 0.62 -3.89
N GLU A 161 -8.96 -0.53 -3.85
CA GLU A 161 -10.28 -0.66 -3.22
C GLU A 161 -10.24 -1.56 -1.96
N GLU A 162 -9.06 -1.84 -1.44
CA GLU A 162 -8.83 -2.72 -0.29
C GLU A 162 -9.54 -2.20 0.96
N LEU A 163 -9.55 -0.88 1.16
CA LEU A 163 -10.26 -0.24 2.27
C LEU A 163 -11.77 -0.54 2.24
N GLN A 164 -12.36 -0.50 1.06
CA GLN A 164 -13.79 -0.80 0.90
C GLN A 164 -14.07 -2.29 1.15
N ALA A 165 -13.18 -3.18 0.73
CA ALA A 165 -13.27 -4.60 1.04
C ALA A 165 -13.23 -4.83 2.56
N GLY A 166 -12.30 -4.19 3.26
CA GLY A 166 -12.17 -4.24 4.72
C GLY A 166 -13.46 -3.84 5.43
N ARG A 167 -14.09 -2.75 5.00
CA ARG A 167 -15.39 -2.27 5.56
C ARG A 167 -16.50 -3.28 5.36
N LEU A 168 -16.61 -3.90 4.19
CA LEU A 168 -17.65 -4.90 3.91
C LEU A 168 -17.44 -6.20 4.69
N TYR A 169 -16.21 -6.64 4.89
CA TYR A 169 -15.92 -7.76 5.78
C TYR A 169 -16.26 -7.41 7.24
N THR A 170 -16.03 -6.16 7.66
CA THR A 170 -16.44 -5.67 8.97
C THR A 170 -17.95 -5.69 9.14
N GLU A 171 -18.69 -5.15 8.18
CA GLU A 171 -20.15 -5.22 8.14
C GLU A 171 -20.65 -6.65 8.26
N LEU A 172 -20.02 -7.61 7.59
CA LEU A 172 -20.39 -9.02 7.64
C LEU A 172 -20.30 -9.58 9.07
N TYR A 173 -19.18 -9.42 9.74
CA TYR A 173 -19.03 -10.01 11.07
C TYR A 173 -19.81 -9.26 12.16
N GLU A 174 -20.13 -7.98 11.95
CA GLU A 174 -20.96 -7.23 12.89
C GLU A 174 -22.43 -7.55 12.72
N THR A 175 -22.93 -7.60 11.48
CA THR A 175 -24.35 -7.85 11.18
C THR A 175 -24.71 -9.33 11.31
N TYR A 176 -23.82 -10.22 10.87
CA TYR A 176 -24.07 -11.68 10.80
C TYR A 176 -23.11 -12.44 11.70
N SER A 177 -22.97 -12.01 12.97
CA SER A 177 -22.02 -12.58 13.95
C SER A 177 -22.20 -14.08 14.22
N GLY A 178 -23.40 -14.63 14.02
CA GLY A 178 -23.71 -16.06 14.12
C GLY A 178 -23.37 -16.88 12.89
N SER A 179 -22.91 -16.25 11.79
CA SER A 179 -22.52 -16.97 10.57
C SER A 179 -21.15 -17.64 10.74
N ASP A 180 -20.98 -18.82 10.12
CA ASP A 180 -19.69 -19.50 10.01
C ASP A 180 -18.61 -18.64 9.32
N LEU A 181 -19.04 -17.67 8.53
CA LEU A 181 -18.15 -16.72 7.87
C LEU A 181 -17.64 -15.61 8.78
N ALA A 182 -18.28 -15.34 9.92
CA ALA A 182 -17.97 -14.18 10.76
C ALA A 182 -16.49 -14.14 11.22
N SER A 183 -15.98 -15.26 11.76
CA SER A 183 -14.58 -15.33 12.20
C SER A 183 -13.59 -15.20 11.05
N ARG A 184 -13.94 -15.74 9.88
CA ARG A 184 -13.14 -15.65 8.67
C ARG A 184 -13.18 -14.23 8.10
N ALA A 185 -14.33 -13.57 8.15
CA ALA A 185 -14.50 -12.20 7.71
C ALA A 185 -13.61 -11.23 8.52
N ARG A 186 -13.44 -11.44 9.83
CA ARG A 186 -12.51 -10.64 10.64
C ARG A 186 -11.06 -10.76 10.19
N ILE A 187 -10.62 -11.96 9.81
CA ILE A 187 -9.28 -12.17 9.25
C ILE A 187 -9.12 -11.48 7.90
N GLU A 188 -10.09 -11.64 7.01
CA GLU A 188 -9.99 -11.01 5.69
C GLU A 188 -10.17 -9.49 5.77
N ALA A 189 -10.98 -8.97 6.71
CA ALA A 189 -11.04 -7.53 7.02
C ALA A 189 -9.68 -6.99 7.43
N SER A 190 -9.02 -7.68 8.38
CA SER A 190 -7.70 -7.25 8.84
C SER A 190 -6.66 -7.25 7.71
N ARG A 191 -6.73 -8.22 6.80
CA ARG A 191 -5.84 -8.26 5.63
C ARG A 191 -6.10 -7.11 4.67
N ALA A 192 -7.37 -6.89 4.34
CA ALA A 192 -7.76 -5.80 3.45
C ALA A 192 -7.37 -4.42 4.02
N PHE A 193 -7.57 -4.20 5.33
CA PHE A 193 -7.07 -3.00 5.99
C PHE A 193 -5.55 -2.91 5.99
N SER A 194 -4.84 -4.02 6.21
CA SER A 194 -3.37 -4.04 6.12
C SER A 194 -2.87 -3.72 4.70
N GLU A 195 -3.52 -4.26 3.68
CA GLU A 195 -3.22 -3.98 2.27
C GLU A 195 -3.48 -2.50 1.92
N ALA A 196 -4.46 -1.87 2.59
CA ALA A 196 -4.78 -0.45 2.47
C ALA A 196 -3.87 0.46 3.33
N GLY A 197 -2.99 -0.08 4.17
CA GLY A 197 -2.17 0.68 5.11
C GLY A 197 -2.90 1.13 6.39
N GLU A 198 -4.15 0.70 6.59
CA GLU A 198 -4.98 1.05 7.75
C GLU A 198 -4.72 0.08 8.91
N TRP A 199 -3.52 0.17 9.48
CA TRP A 199 -3.02 -0.77 10.48
C TRP A 199 -3.86 -0.79 11.76
N SER A 200 -4.40 0.35 12.18
CA SER A 200 -5.22 0.49 13.40
C SER A 200 -6.53 -0.30 13.30
N GLU A 201 -7.18 -0.24 12.15
CA GLU A 201 -8.39 -1.01 11.84
C GLU A 201 -8.09 -2.50 11.77
N ALA A 202 -6.97 -2.87 11.13
CA ALA A 202 -6.51 -4.25 11.07
C ALA A 202 -6.28 -4.84 12.47
N ILE A 203 -5.60 -4.11 13.36
CA ILE A 203 -5.37 -4.48 14.76
C ILE A 203 -6.70 -4.66 15.49
N THR A 204 -7.61 -3.69 15.37
CA THR A 204 -8.93 -3.74 16.02
C THR A 204 -9.73 -4.98 15.60
N CYS A 205 -9.74 -5.35 14.33
CA CYS A 205 -10.41 -6.55 13.83
C CYS A 205 -9.82 -7.83 14.46
N LEU A 206 -8.49 -7.90 14.57
CA LEU A 206 -7.79 -9.07 15.10
C LEU A 206 -7.95 -9.21 16.62
N GLU A 207 -7.88 -8.10 17.36
CA GLU A 207 -8.11 -8.09 18.82
C GLU A 207 -9.54 -8.52 19.16
N ARG A 208 -10.54 -8.01 18.44
CA ARG A 208 -11.93 -8.45 18.57
C ARG A 208 -12.09 -9.94 18.26
N LEU A 209 -11.37 -10.48 17.27
CA LEU A 209 -11.38 -11.90 16.97
C LEU A 209 -10.77 -12.72 18.12
N LEU A 210 -9.64 -12.27 18.65
CA LEU A 210 -8.96 -12.96 19.76
C LEU A 210 -9.75 -12.94 21.07
N ALA A 211 -10.64 -11.96 21.26
CA ALA A 211 -11.58 -11.90 22.39
C ALA A 211 -12.74 -12.91 22.26
N THR A 212 -12.91 -13.58 21.13
CA THR A 212 -13.95 -14.60 20.92
C THR A 212 -13.41 -16.02 21.17
N SER A 213 -14.34 -16.98 21.29
CA SER A 213 -14.01 -18.41 21.37
C SER A 213 -13.65 -19.05 20.03
N ALA A 214 -12.96 -18.31 19.15
CA ALA A 214 -12.56 -18.80 17.83
C ALA A 214 -11.68 -20.07 17.93
N PRO A 215 -11.73 -20.97 16.91
CA PRO A 215 -10.89 -22.17 16.87
C PRO A 215 -9.39 -21.84 17.02
N LYS A 216 -8.63 -22.76 17.63
CA LYS A 216 -7.17 -22.59 17.87
C LYS A 216 -6.42 -22.13 16.60
N GLN A 217 -6.64 -22.78 15.48
CA GLN A 217 -5.98 -22.44 14.21
C GLN A 217 -6.29 -21.00 13.76
N THR A 218 -7.53 -20.56 13.96
CA THR A 218 -7.94 -19.17 13.64
C THR A 218 -7.26 -18.17 14.56
N ARG A 219 -7.18 -18.47 15.87
CA ARG A 219 -6.47 -17.62 16.84
C ARG A 219 -4.99 -17.52 16.56
N THR A 220 -4.34 -18.65 16.26
CA THR A 220 -2.93 -18.68 15.85
C THR A 220 -2.67 -17.75 14.66
N ARG A 221 -3.49 -17.86 13.61
CA ARG A 221 -3.40 -17.00 12.43
C ARG A 221 -3.63 -15.52 12.79
N ALA A 222 -4.63 -15.24 13.63
CA ALA A 222 -4.95 -13.88 14.08
C ALA A 222 -3.80 -13.26 14.87
N ARG A 223 -3.18 -13.99 15.82
CA ARG A 223 -2.04 -13.48 16.59
C ARG A 223 -0.84 -13.13 15.71
N ARG A 224 -0.53 -13.97 14.73
CA ARG A 224 0.55 -13.68 13.77
C ARG A 224 0.27 -12.42 12.95
N LEU A 225 -0.95 -12.30 12.40
CA LEU A 225 -1.36 -11.12 11.65
C LEU A 225 -1.38 -9.86 12.54
N LEU A 226 -1.75 -10.01 13.82
CA LEU A 226 -1.72 -8.93 14.79
C LEU A 226 -0.28 -8.45 15.07
N ALA A 227 0.65 -9.38 15.25
CA ALA A 227 2.06 -9.03 15.40
C ALA A 227 2.60 -8.30 14.15
N GLU A 228 2.24 -8.77 12.96
CA GLU A 228 2.61 -8.14 11.69
C GLU A 228 2.03 -6.72 11.57
N ALA A 229 0.74 -6.53 11.85
CA ALA A 229 0.08 -5.22 11.81
C ALA A 229 0.65 -4.24 12.85
N LEU A 230 0.91 -4.71 14.07
CA LEU A 230 1.55 -3.91 15.13
C LEU A 230 2.96 -3.47 14.72
N THR A 231 3.73 -4.35 14.10
CA THR A 231 5.08 -4.02 13.61
C THR A 231 5.03 -2.99 12.48
N ASN A 232 4.07 -3.09 11.58
CA ASN A 232 3.89 -2.11 10.51
C ASN A 232 3.44 -0.74 11.06
N LEU A 233 2.48 -0.73 12.02
CA LEU A 233 2.06 0.50 12.68
C LEU A 233 3.19 1.15 13.45
N ALA A 234 4.05 0.36 14.10
CA ALA A 234 5.25 0.85 14.76
C ALA A 234 6.22 1.52 13.78
N ASP A 235 6.40 0.92 12.59
CA ASP A 235 7.29 1.48 11.56
C ASP A 235 6.78 2.83 11.04
N ASP A 236 5.46 2.97 10.83
CA ASP A 236 4.82 4.21 10.36
C ASP A 236 4.73 5.30 11.45
N THR A 237 4.86 4.92 12.72
CA THR A 237 4.72 5.86 13.84
C THR A 237 5.95 6.74 13.99
N LYS A 238 5.74 8.07 14.03
CA LYS A 238 6.81 9.06 14.23
C LYS A 238 7.27 9.20 15.68
N ASN A 239 6.39 8.92 16.65
CA ASN A 239 6.71 9.01 18.06
C ASN A 239 7.55 7.80 18.51
N PRO A 240 8.79 7.99 18.97
CA PRO A 240 9.68 6.88 19.34
C PRO A 240 9.12 6.00 20.46
N GLN A 241 8.44 6.60 21.44
CA GLN A 241 7.89 5.86 22.58
C GLN A 241 6.72 4.97 22.17
N THR A 242 5.80 5.50 21.37
CA THR A 242 4.68 4.74 20.83
C THR A 242 5.15 3.65 19.85
N LYS A 243 6.23 3.92 19.10
CA LYS A 243 6.89 2.94 18.22
C LYS A 243 7.35 1.72 19.01
N VAL A 244 8.06 1.94 20.11
CA VAL A 244 8.54 0.87 21.01
C VAL A 244 7.36 0.10 21.62
N GLU A 245 6.33 0.79 22.08
CA GLU A 245 5.12 0.16 22.65
C GLU A 245 4.46 -0.82 21.67
N TYR A 246 4.26 -0.43 20.43
CA TYR A 246 3.68 -1.33 19.43
C TYR A 246 4.60 -2.50 19.09
N ALA A 247 5.90 -2.28 19.01
CA ALA A 247 6.86 -3.34 18.78
C ALA A 247 6.90 -4.36 19.94
N GLU A 248 6.84 -3.90 21.19
CA GLU A 248 6.74 -4.77 22.37
C GLU A 248 5.44 -5.58 22.38
N ARG A 249 4.31 -4.96 22.00
CA ARG A 249 3.03 -5.68 21.85
C ARG A 249 3.12 -6.75 20.75
N ALA A 250 3.85 -6.50 19.66
CA ALA A 250 4.09 -7.50 18.64
C ALA A 250 4.91 -8.68 19.18
N HIS A 251 5.97 -8.42 19.96
CA HIS A 251 6.75 -9.46 20.65
C HIS A 251 5.86 -10.33 21.54
N LEU A 252 5.00 -9.71 22.36
CA LEU A 252 4.08 -10.44 23.25
C LEU A 252 3.17 -11.40 22.45
N GLN A 253 2.65 -11.00 21.29
CA GLN A 253 1.83 -11.89 20.47
C GLN A 253 2.64 -13.09 19.94
N LEU A 254 3.89 -12.87 19.56
CA LEU A 254 4.79 -13.92 19.08
C LEU A 254 5.21 -14.86 20.21
N ASP A 255 5.42 -14.37 21.43
CA ASP A 255 5.74 -15.19 22.61
C ASP A 255 4.58 -16.11 22.97
N VAL A 256 3.34 -15.59 22.94
CA VAL A 256 2.14 -16.43 23.13
C VAL A 256 2.05 -17.51 22.04
N LEU A 257 2.34 -17.17 20.79
CA LEU A 257 2.35 -18.16 19.70
C LEU A 257 3.39 -19.26 19.90
N ASP A 258 4.59 -18.90 20.34
CA ASP A 258 5.68 -19.86 20.55
C ASP A 258 5.40 -20.76 21.78
N ALA A 259 4.65 -20.24 22.79
CA ALA A 259 4.23 -21.02 23.95
C ALA A 259 3.04 -21.94 23.67
N GLU A 260 2.13 -21.57 22.77
CA GLU A 260 0.89 -22.32 22.49
C GLU A 260 1.06 -23.46 21.48
N GLU A 261 2.13 -23.48 20.69
CA GLU A 261 2.27 -24.37 19.54
C GLU A 261 3.31 -25.49 19.69
N GLY A 262 2.87 -26.68 19.20
CA GLY A 262 3.74 -27.80 18.94
C GLY A 262 4.54 -27.65 17.63
N ALA A 263 4.56 -28.68 16.78
CA ALA A 263 5.30 -28.64 15.50
C ALA A 263 4.73 -27.58 14.53
N VAL A 264 5.51 -26.56 14.22
CA VAL A 264 5.19 -25.48 13.28
C VAL A 264 5.95 -25.71 11.97
N SER A 265 5.32 -25.43 10.82
CA SER A 265 6.00 -25.53 9.52
C SER A 265 7.21 -24.56 9.45
N SER A 266 8.22 -24.95 8.67
CA SER A 266 9.40 -24.08 8.47
C SER A 266 9.02 -22.71 7.91
N SER A 267 8.07 -22.65 7.00
CA SER A 267 7.60 -21.40 6.41
C SER A 267 6.90 -20.47 7.42
N GLU A 268 6.06 -21.02 8.31
CA GLU A 268 5.41 -20.25 9.35
C GLU A 268 6.43 -19.77 10.41
N ARG A 269 7.37 -20.65 10.79
CA ARG A 269 8.46 -20.29 11.71
C ARG A 269 9.34 -19.18 11.15
N ARG A 270 9.71 -19.29 9.87
CA ARG A 270 10.46 -18.26 9.15
C ARG A 270 9.73 -16.91 9.21
N ARG A 271 8.43 -16.90 8.93
CA ARG A 271 7.63 -15.67 8.93
C ARG A 271 7.58 -15.02 10.32
N ARG A 272 7.46 -15.80 11.40
CA ARG A 272 7.54 -15.29 12.77
C ARG A 272 8.90 -14.67 13.08
N TYR A 273 9.98 -15.29 12.62
CA TYR A 273 11.33 -14.75 12.81
C TYR A 273 11.52 -13.42 12.08
N ILE A 274 10.96 -13.27 10.88
CA ILE A 274 10.98 -12.01 10.14
C ILE A 274 10.23 -10.90 10.91
N ILE A 275 9.01 -11.18 11.38
CA ILE A 275 8.24 -10.19 12.17
C ILE A 275 9.00 -9.83 13.45
N ARG A 276 9.55 -10.82 14.15
CA ARG A 276 10.31 -10.62 15.38
C ARG A 276 11.58 -9.78 15.16
N SER A 277 12.28 -10.02 14.07
CA SER A 277 13.44 -9.23 13.68
C SER A 277 13.09 -7.75 13.44
N ARG A 278 11.99 -7.49 12.71
CA ARG A 278 11.51 -6.13 12.48
C ARG A 278 11.16 -5.44 13.81
N ALA A 279 10.46 -6.14 14.70
CA ALA A 279 10.09 -5.60 16.00
C ALA A 279 11.33 -5.28 16.86
N PHE A 280 12.38 -6.14 16.87
CA PHE A 280 13.65 -5.84 17.56
C PHE A 280 14.40 -4.65 16.96
N SER A 281 14.37 -4.49 15.64
CA SER A 281 14.94 -3.29 15.00
C SER A 281 14.25 -2.00 15.47
N LEU A 282 12.93 -2.05 15.69
CA LEU A 282 12.13 -0.91 16.14
C LEU A 282 12.28 -0.60 17.63
N THR A 283 12.60 -1.60 18.47
CA THR A 283 12.91 -1.41 19.90
C THR A 283 14.37 -1.02 20.16
N GLY A 284 15.19 -0.96 19.11
CA GLY A 284 16.59 -0.56 19.22
C GLY A 284 17.53 -1.70 19.62
N ASP A 285 17.15 -2.96 19.37
CA ASP A 285 18.01 -4.12 19.56
C ASP A 285 18.36 -4.79 18.22
N PRO A 286 19.24 -4.18 17.41
CA PRO A 286 19.62 -4.71 16.12
C PRO A 286 20.41 -6.03 16.20
N ALA A 287 21.02 -6.35 17.33
CA ALA A 287 21.73 -7.61 17.51
C ALA A 287 20.75 -8.79 17.51
N GLU A 288 19.66 -8.68 18.30
CA GLU A 288 18.58 -9.67 18.29
C GLU A 288 17.87 -9.69 16.92
N ALA A 289 17.65 -8.52 16.30
CA ALA A 289 17.09 -8.46 14.96
C ALA A 289 17.90 -9.30 13.96
N LEU A 290 19.22 -9.14 13.93
CA LEU A 290 20.11 -9.91 13.05
C LEU A 290 20.09 -11.40 13.38
N ARG A 291 20.08 -11.76 14.68
CA ARG A 291 19.96 -13.15 15.11
C ARG A 291 18.69 -13.83 14.58
N TYR A 292 17.55 -13.15 14.65
CA TYR A 292 16.28 -13.68 14.11
C TYR A 292 16.27 -13.75 12.59
N LEU A 293 16.96 -12.86 11.88
CA LEU A 293 17.12 -12.95 10.43
C LEU A 293 17.99 -14.16 10.02
N ASP A 294 19.02 -14.48 10.80
CA ASP A 294 19.81 -15.69 10.57
C ASP A 294 18.96 -16.96 10.81
N LEU A 295 18.10 -16.97 11.83
CA LEU A 295 17.14 -18.05 12.06
C LEU A 295 16.09 -18.14 10.94
N ALA A 296 15.61 -17.01 10.43
CA ALA A 296 14.66 -16.97 9.30
C ALA A 296 15.29 -17.56 8.04
N ARG A 297 16.55 -17.22 7.77
CA ARG A 297 17.33 -17.78 6.64
C ARG A 297 17.54 -19.28 6.77
N ALA A 298 17.87 -19.77 7.96
CA ALA A 298 18.05 -21.21 8.21
C ALA A 298 16.76 -22.03 8.05
N ASN A 299 15.57 -21.40 8.12
CA ASN A 299 14.28 -22.03 7.92
C ASN A 299 13.69 -21.82 6.51
N GLY A 300 14.42 -21.19 5.59
CA GLY A 300 14.05 -21.04 4.18
C GLY A 300 14.40 -22.27 3.35
N SER A 301 13.67 -22.52 2.27
CA SER A 301 13.89 -23.67 1.38
C SER A 301 15.07 -23.47 0.43
N ASP A 302 15.46 -22.22 0.13
CA ASP A 302 16.62 -21.88 -0.68
C ASP A 302 17.48 -20.87 0.08
N ALA A 303 18.58 -21.36 0.60
CA ALA A 303 19.45 -20.59 1.50
C ALA A 303 20.21 -19.44 0.80
N ALA A 304 20.09 -19.31 -0.53
CA ALA A 304 21.01 -18.46 -1.25
C ALA A 304 20.60 -16.99 -1.25
N VAL A 305 19.33 -16.65 -1.53
CA VAL A 305 19.01 -15.24 -1.81
C VAL A 305 17.52 -14.95 -1.60
N ASP A 306 17.18 -14.47 -0.41
CA ASP A 306 15.84 -14.01 -0.12
C ASP A 306 15.85 -12.47 -0.05
N PRO A 307 15.20 -11.79 -0.99
CA PRO A 307 15.19 -10.32 -1.03
C PRO A 307 14.63 -9.70 0.26
N GLU A 308 13.54 -10.25 0.84
CA GLU A 308 12.92 -9.72 2.06
C GLU A 308 13.89 -9.78 3.26
N VAL A 309 14.58 -10.92 3.43
CA VAL A 309 15.56 -11.07 4.52
C VAL A 309 16.78 -10.17 4.29
N SER A 310 17.20 -10.01 3.03
CA SER A 310 18.35 -9.16 2.67
C SER A 310 18.07 -7.68 2.94
N GLU A 311 16.88 -7.21 2.60
CA GLU A 311 16.41 -5.84 2.90
C GLU A 311 16.40 -5.58 4.41
N LEU A 312 15.75 -6.46 5.16
CA LEU A 312 15.64 -6.32 6.62
C LEU A 312 16.99 -6.36 7.32
N ARG A 313 17.91 -7.17 6.80
CA ARG A 313 19.28 -7.25 7.31
C ARG A 313 20.04 -5.95 7.08
N ALA A 314 19.87 -5.34 5.91
CA ALA A 314 20.46 -4.04 5.60
C ALA A 314 19.93 -2.94 6.53
N ARG A 315 18.62 -2.91 6.76
CA ARG A 315 17.97 -2.00 7.72
C ARG A 315 18.49 -2.23 9.15
N ALA A 316 18.59 -3.49 9.60
CA ALA A 316 19.08 -3.81 10.94
C ALA A 316 20.53 -3.36 11.14
N PHE A 317 21.42 -3.53 10.17
CA PHE A 317 22.78 -3.00 10.22
C PHE A 317 22.80 -1.47 10.28
N GLN A 318 21.93 -0.79 9.54
CA GLN A 318 21.81 0.68 9.56
C GLN A 318 21.36 1.18 10.93
N TYR A 319 20.33 0.56 11.52
CA TYR A 319 19.88 0.87 12.90
C TYR A 319 20.96 0.58 13.96
N ALA A 320 21.81 -0.42 13.71
CA ALA A 320 22.96 -0.74 14.58
C ALA A 320 24.11 0.29 14.46
N GLY A 321 24.03 1.27 13.55
CA GLY A 321 25.15 2.13 13.20
C GLY A 321 26.30 1.40 12.50
N GLN A 322 26.09 0.16 12.04
CA GLN A 322 27.07 -0.65 11.32
C GLN A 322 27.00 -0.34 9.82
N TYR A 323 27.31 0.89 9.48
CA TYR A 323 27.07 1.45 8.14
C TYR A 323 27.78 0.70 7.01
N GLU A 324 28.99 0.20 7.22
CA GLU A 324 29.68 -0.57 6.19
C GLU A 324 28.95 -1.88 5.83
N GLN A 325 28.44 -2.59 6.87
CA GLN A 325 27.65 -3.80 6.66
C GLN A 325 26.29 -3.45 6.02
N ALA A 326 25.67 -2.34 6.43
CA ALA A 326 24.44 -1.84 5.83
C ALA A 326 24.63 -1.56 4.33
N VAL A 327 25.69 -0.86 3.94
CA VAL A 327 26.01 -0.59 2.53
C VAL A 327 26.14 -1.88 1.74
N ARG A 328 26.92 -2.84 2.24
CA ARG A 328 27.10 -4.14 1.55
C ARG A 328 25.77 -4.88 1.40
N ALA A 329 24.96 -4.91 2.45
CA ALA A 329 23.68 -5.59 2.43
C ALA A 329 22.67 -4.91 1.48
N TRP A 330 22.62 -3.56 1.45
CA TRP A 330 21.80 -2.81 0.51
C TRP A 330 22.24 -3.02 -0.95
N LEU A 331 23.53 -3.05 -1.23
CA LEU A 331 24.06 -3.35 -2.58
C LEU A 331 23.71 -4.78 -3.01
N MET A 332 23.82 -5.76 -2.12
CA MET A 332 23.38 -7.13 -2.39
C MET A 332 21.87 -7.18 -2.69
N TYR A 333 21.07 -6.44 -1.95
CA TYR A 333 19.62 -6.35 -2.21
C TYR A 333 19.33 -5.68 -3.57
N ALA A 334 20.08 -4.65 -3.93
CA ALA A 334 19.97 -3.99 -5.23
C ALA A 334 20.32 -4.92 -6.40
N GLU A 335 21.27 -5.86 -6.22
CA GLU A 335 21.58 -6.86 -7.24
C GLU A 335 20.47 -7.88 -7.50
N MET A 336 19.57 -8.07 -6.52
CA MET A 336 18.43 -9.00 -6.59
C MET A 336 17.14 -8.36 -7.10
N THR A 337 17.13 -7.06 -7.27
CA THR A 337 15.92 -6.28 -7.58
C THR A 337 16.11 -5.48 -8.86
N GLU A 338 15.01 -5.00 -9.43
CA GLU A 338 15.01 -4.22 -10.67
C GLU A 338 14.14 -2.97 -10.54
N GLY A 339 14.33 -2.02 -11.44
CA GLY A 339 13.52 -0.81 -11.56
C GLY A 339 13.52 0.06 -10.30
N SER A 340 12.34 0.51 -9.88
CA SER A 340 12.20 1.44 -8.74
C SER A 340 12.68 0.84 -7.40
N VAL A 341 12.55 -0.48 -7.22
CA VAL A 341 13.00 -1.16 -5.99
C VAL A 341 14.52 -1.16 -5.90
N ARG A 342 15.20 -1.42 -7.02
CA ARG A 342 16.66 -1.32 -7.10
C ARG A 342 17.14 0.10 -6.87
N ALA A 343 16.47 1.09 -7.46
CA ALA A 343 16.80 2.49 -7.26
C ALA A 343 16.69 2.91 -5.78
N ASP A 344 15.64 2.46 -5.07
CA ASP A 344 15.49 2.69 -3.63
C ASP A 344 16.59 1.99 -2.82
N ALA A 345 16.94 0.76 -3.16
CA ALA A 345 18.05 0.04 -2.50
C ALA A 345 19.39 0.76 -2.66
N LEU A 346 19.69 1.27 -3.86
CA LEU A 346 20.89 2.08 -4.11
C LEU A 346 20.86 3.39 -3.35
N LEU A 347 19.69 4.04 -3.25
CA LEU A 347 19.50 5.22 -2.41
C LEU A 347 19.83 4.93 -0.95
N ARG A 348 19.28 3.86 -0.38
CA ARG A 348 19.56 3.45 1.01
C ARG A 348 21.03 3.10 1.23
N ALA A 349 21.67 2.43 0.26
CA ALA A 349 23.10 2.18 0.32
C ALA A 349 23.94 3.48 0.36
N ALA A 350 23.57 4.45 -0.48
CA ALA A 350 24.25 5.74 -0.52
C ALA A 350 24.01 6.56 0.77
N GLU A 351 22.79 6.53 1.31
CA GLU A 351 22.46 7.16 2.61
C GLU A 351 23.28 6.54 3.74
N ALA A 352 23.32 5.20 3.85
CA ALA A 352 24.11 4.51 4.86
C ALA A 352 25.61 4.83 4.74
N ALA A 353 26.16 4.89 3.52
CA ALA A 353 27.54 5.28 3.28
C ALA A 353 27.81 6.73 3.74
N HIS A 354 26.88 7.65 3.47
CA HIS A 354 27.00 9.05 3.88
C HIS A 354 26.92 9.19 5.40
N GLU A 355 25.96 8.54 6.06
CA GLU A 355 25.80 8.52 7.51
C GLU A 355 27.00 7.93 8.23
N GLY A 356 27.61 6.89 7.64
CA GLY A 356 28.84 6.27 8.14
C GLY A 356 30.14 7.05 7.83
N GLY A 357 30.02 8.25 7.24
CA GLY A 357 31.19 9.07 6.90
C GLY A 357 31.94 8.63 5.64
N SER A 358 31.49 7.58 4.96
CA SER A 358 32.11 7.06 3.73
C SER A 358 31.61 7.82 2.49
N HIS A 359 31.83 9.14 2.46
CA HIS A 359 31.26 10.03 1.45
C HIS A 359 31.65 9.69 0.01
N LEU A 360 32.89 9.23 -0.23
CA LEU A 360 33.33 8.76 -1.55
C LEU A 360 32.55 7.54 -2.02
N THR A 361 32.22 6.64 -1.11
CA THR A 361 31.39 5.46 -1.40
C THR A 361 29.96 5.88 -1.75
N ALA A 362 29.39 6.84 -1.03
CA ALA A 362 28.07 7.40 -1.33
C ALA A 362 28.00 8.00 -2.75
N ILE A 363 29.01 8.79 -3.12
CA ILE A 363 29.15 9.36 -4.47
C ILE A 363 29.28 8.26 -5.55
N SER A 364 30.07 7.22 -5.26
CA SER A 364 30.27 6.12 -6.19
C SER A 364 28.99 5.34 -6.45
N ILE A 365 28.18 5.11 -5.40
CA ILE A 365 26.88 4.43 -5.50
C ILE A 365 25.89 5.30 -6.31
N ALA A 366 25.83 6.60 -6.05
CA ALA A 366 24.97 7.51 -6.79
C ALA A 366 25.32 7.53 -8.29
N LYS A 367 26.60 7.55 -8.62
CA LYS A 367 27.08 7.44 -10.01
C LYS A 367 26.79 6.08 -10.64
N LEU A 368 26.87 4.99 -9.87
CA LEU A 368 26.48 3.66 -10.34
C LEU A 368 25.01 3.64 -10.77
N ALA A 369 24.12 4.22 -9.95
CA ALA A 369 22.72 4.33 -10.24
C ALA A 369 22.44 5.20 -11.49
N ALA A 370 23.11 6.33 -11.61
CA ALA A 370 23.01 7.20 -12.79
C ALA A 370 23.44 6.48 -14.07
N ASN A 371 24.54 5.73 -14.05
CA ASN A 371 25.03 4.96 -15.19
C ASN A 371 24.06 3.82 -15.59
N ALA A 372 23.30 3.29 -14.62
CA ALA A 372 22.28 2.28 -14.86
C ALA A 372 20.94 2.87 -15.33
N GLY A 373 20.80 4.19 -15.44
CA GLY A 373 19.54 4.87 -15.76
C GLY A 373 18.53 4.90 -14.61
N GLU A 374 18.98 4.64 -13.38
CA GLU A 374 18.18 4.58 -12.15
C GLU A 374 18.39 5.83 -11.27
N GLU A 375 18.89 6.92 -11.88
CA GLU A 375 19.11 8.17 -11.16
C GLU A 375 17.78 8.74 -10.66
N THR A 376 17.71 8.98 -9.37
CA THR A 376 16.58 9.66 -8.73
C THR A 376 17.04 10.99 -8.13
N ILE A 377 16.10 11.94 -7.97
CA ILE A 377 16.38 13.22 -7.29
C ILE A 377 16.96 12.97 -5.89
N ALA A 378 16.45 11.94 -5.18
CA ALA A 378 16.93 11.58 -3.86
C ALA A 378 18.38 11.10 -3.88
N LEU A 379 18.78 10.24 -4.82
CA LEU A 379 20.17 9.78 -4.99
C LEU A 379 21.11 10.96 -5.27
N LYS A 380 20.70 11.86 -6.15
CA LYS A 380 21.47 13.07 -6.45
C LYS A 380 21.64 13.96 -5.22
N ASN A 381 20.60 14.08 -4.39
CA ASN A 381 20.69 14.81 -3.13
C ASN A 381 21.68 14.18 -2.15
N VAL A 382 21.78 12.84 -2.09
CA VAL A 382 22.80 12.16 -1.28
C VAL A 382 24.20 12.43 -1.82
N GLU A 383 24.40 12.31 -3.14
CA GLU A 383 25.69 12.62 -3.80
C GLU A 383 26.15 14.03 -3.41
N ASN A 384 25.26 15.03 -3.49
CA ASN A 384 25.59 16.42 -3.19
C ASN A 384 25.91 16.65 -1.73
N ARG A 385 25.17 16.01 -0.81
CA ARG A 385 25.49 16.04 0.62
C ARG A 385 26.86 15.44 0.89
N ALA A 386 27.21 14.35 0.20
CA ALA A 386 28.50 13.70 0.34
C ALA A 386 29.65 14.54 -0.24
N LEU A 387 29.43 15.19 -1.39
CA LEU A 387 30.38 16.14 -1.97
C LEU A 387 30.62 17.35 -1.07
N ALA A 388 29.54 17.91 -0.49
CA ALA A 388 29.64 19.02 0.46
C ALA A 388 30.40 18.64 1.73
N ALA A 389 30.23 17.42 2.23
CA ALA A 389 30.93 16.90 3.41
C ALA A 389 32.44 16.72 3.18
N LEU A 390 32.87 16.51 1.93
CA LEU A 390 34.29 16.37 1.55
C LEU A 390 35.00 17.71 1.32
N ASP A 391 34.32 18.86 1.51
CA ASP A 391 34.89 20.19 1.26
C ASP A 391 35.49 20.37 -0.15
N LEU A 392 34.92 19.66 -1.14
CA LEU A 392 35.41 19.74 -2.51
C LEU A 392 35.17 21.13 -3.08
N PRO A 393 36.22 21.79 -3.63
CA PRO A 393 36.13 23.18 -4.03
C PRO A 393 35.07 23.41 -5.12
N ALA A 394 34.53 24.63 -5.09
CA ALA A 394 33.45 25.12 -5.94
C ALA A 394 33.63 24.98 -7.48
N ARG A 395 34.77 24.49 -7.95
CA ARG A 395 35.10 24.33 -9.37
C ARG A 395 34.18 23.37 -10.16
N HIS A 396 33.35 22.60 -9.42
CA HIS A 396 32.36 21.72 -10.01
C HIS A 396 30.93 22.32 -10.00
N LEU A 397 30.77 23.59 -9.53
CA LEU A 397 29.45 24.23 -9.44
C LEU A 397 28.75 24.41 -10.79
N ASP A 398 29.50 24.58 -11.87
CA ASP A 398 28.93 24.71 -13.22
C ASP A 398 28.36 23.40 -13.77
N ALA A 399 28.67 22.27 -13.12
CA ALA A 399 28.14 20.95 -13.44
C ALA A 399 26.97 20.53 -12.51
N PHE A 400 26.66 21.32 -11.48
CA PHE A 400 25.61 20.99 -10.53
C PHE A 400 24.26 21.58 -10.96
N GLY A 401 23.20 20.79 -10.86
CA GLY A 401 21.84 21.27 -11.01
C GLY A 401 21.43 22.23 -9.89
N ASP A 402 20.31 22.90 -10.09
CA ASP A 402 19.80 23.89 -9.13
C ASP A 402 19.57 23.31 -7.72
N GLN A 403 19.16 22.04 -7.61
CA GLN A 403 19.01 21.33 -6.35
C GLN A 403 20.33 21.18 -5.59
N ASP A 404 21.44 21.04 -6.32
CA ASP A 404 22.77 20.85 -5.75
C ASP A 404 23.25 22.11 -5.04
N ILE A 405 22.99 23.27 -5.66
CA ILE A 405 23.33 24.57 -5.09
C ILE A 405 22.52 24.80 -3.80
N LEU A 406 21.24 24.40 -3.80
CA LEU A 406 20.38 24.50 -2.62
C LEU A 406 20.90 23.62 -1.48
N ASN A 407 21.22 22.36 -1.75
CA ASN A 407 21.73 21.40 -0.77
C ASN A 407 23.07 21.84 -0.18
N ARG A 408 23.95 22.41 -1.00
CA ARG A 408 25.20 23.00 -0.53
C ARG A 408 24.94 24.17 0.42
N GLY A 409 24.06 25.09 0.07
CA GLY A 409 23.68 26.20 0.94
C GLY A 409 23.13 25.71 2.28
N ALA A 410 22.27 24.68 2.26
CA ALA A 410 21.72 24.07 3.47
C ALA A 410 22.80 23.35 4.32
N SER A 411 23.80 22.72 3.68
CA SER A 411 24.93 22.11 4.38
C SER A 411 25.82 23.15 5.05
N LEU A 412 26.15 24.23 4.35
CA LEU A 412 26.92 25.35 4.92
C LEU A 412 26.21 25.99 6.12
N LEU A 413 24.88 26.14 6.04
CA LEU A 413 24.06 26.60 7.16
C LEU A 413 24.19 25.69 8.40
N LYS A 414 24.09 24.38 8.24
CA LYS A 414 24.25 23.42 9.34
C LYS A 414 25.63 23.45 9.98
N ARG A 415 26.65 23.80 9.22
CA ARG A 415 28.05 23.97 9.69
C ARG A 415 28.34 25.33 10.34
N GLY A 416 27.35 26.22 10.41
CA GLY A 416 27.52 27.58 10.95
C GLY A 416 28.23 28.53 10.01
N MET A 417 28.44 28.16 8.74
CA MET A 417 29.10 28.99 7.70
C MET A 417 28.05 29.85 6.98
N TYR A 418 27.42 30.75 7.74
CA TYR A 418 26.22 31.47 7.32
C TYR A 418 26.46 32.44 6.15
N ALA A 419 27.59 33.13 6.16
CA ALA A 419 27.94 34.08 5.10
C ALA A 419 28.19 33.34 3.77
N GLU A 420 28.94 32.26 3.81
CA GLU A 420 29.24 31.42 2.66
C GLU A 420 27.97 30.73 2.11
N ALA A 421 27.05 30.29 3.00
CA ALA A 421 25.77 29.79 2.62
C ALA A 421 24.95 30.83 1.83
N ALA A 422 24.87 32.05 2.34
CA ALA A 422 24.17 33.13 1.66
C ALA A 422 24.82 33.47 0.31
N GLU A 423 26.14 33.54 0.23
CA GLU A 423 26.87 33.80 -1.02
C GLU A 423 26.66 32.72 -2.07
N SER A 424 26.64 31.45 -1.65
CA SER A 424 26.41 30.31 -2.55
C SER A 424 24.99 30.25 -3.13
N LEU A 425 23.97 30.68 -2.34
CA LEU A 425 22.58 30.65 -2.76
C LEU A 425 22.14 31.88 -3.57
N ARG A 426 22.85 33.00 -3.43
CA ARG A 426 22.49 34.28 -4.05
C ARG A 426 22.32 34.19 -5.56
N PRO A 427 23.26 33.61 -6.35
CA PRO A 427 23.12 33.55 -7.82
C PRO A 427 21.89 32.76 -8.26
N MET A 428 21.56 31.69 -7.55
CA MET A 428 20.38 30.89 -7.80
C MET A 428 19.10 31.66 -7.47
N PHE A 429 19.09 32.40 -6.33
CA PHE A 429 17.94 33.23 -5.95
C PHE A 429 17.71 34.37 -6.94
N ASP A 430 18.76 34.97 -7.48
CA ASP A 430 18.65 36.05 -8.46
C ASP A 430 17.98 35.54 -9.77
N ARG A 431 18.24 34.31 -10.17
CA ARG A 431 17.63 33.68 -11.36
C ARG A 431 16.41 32.80 -11.05
N ARG A 432 15.86 32.84 -9.84
CA ARG A 432 14.78 31.90 -9.37
C ARG A 432 13.54 31.85 -10.26
N LYS A 433 13.24 32.92 -11.01
CA LYS A 433 12.12 32.95 -11.95
C LYS A 433 12.27 31.97 -13.12
N SER A 434 13.49 31.59 -13.45
CA SER A 434 13.77 30.59 -14.49
C SER A 434 13.63 29.15 -14.01
N LEU A 435 13.51 28.93 -12.67
CA LEU A 435 13.31 27.61 -12.11
C LEU A 435 11.89 27.14 -12.40
N VAL A 436 11.74 25.99 -13.01
CA VAL A 436 10.44 25.39 -13.36
C VAL A 436 9.72 24.87 -12.14
N ASP A 437 10.46 24.25 -11.21
CA ASP A 437 9.92 23.65 -9.98
C ASP A 437 9.55 24.71 -8.94
N SER A 438 8.27 24.75 -8.56
CA SER A 438 7.72 25.69 -7.57
C SER A 438 8.18 25.36 -6.16
N GLU A 439 8.32 24.06 -5.81
CA GLU A 439 8.79 23.62 -4.50
C GLU A 439 10.26 24.00 -4.30
N LEU A 440 11.08 23.78 -5.34
CA LEU A 440 12.48 24.18 -5.33
C LEU A 440 12.64 25.69 -5.12
N ARG A 441 11.79 26.52 -5.76
CA ARG A 441 11.78 27.99 -5.56
C ARG A 441 11.42 28.35 -4.12
N LEU A 442 10.46 27.65 -3.54
CA LEU A 442 10.03 27.87 -2.16
C LEU A 442 11.16 27.53 -1.19
N GLU A 443 11.74 26.34 -1.30
CA GLU A 443 12.85 25.90 -0.44
C GLU A 443 14.08 26.78 -0.57
N LEU A 444 14.41 27.22 -1.78
CA LEU A 444 15.50 28.17 -2.02
C LEU A 444 15.27 29.47 -1.26
N GLY A 445 14.08 30.05 -1.36
CA GLY A 445 13.75 31.29 -0.68
C GLY A 445 13.85 31.17 0.83
N LEU A 446 13.35 30.08 1.40
CA LEU A 446 13.41 29.80 2.83
C LEU A 446 14.84 29.56 3.32
N THR A 447 15.62 28.76 2.59
CA THR A 447 17.00 28.43 2.96
C THR A 447 17.91 29.64 2.85
N TYR A 448 17.73 30.43 1.79
CA TYR A 448 18.51 31.69 1.61
C TYR A 448 18.17 32.73 2.66
N ALA A 449 16.90 32.90 3.03
CA ALA A 449 16.50 33.81 4.10
C ALA A 449 17.10 33.41 5.46
N ARG A 450 17.12 32.10 5.77
CA ARG A 450 17.77 31.58 6.99
C ARG A 450 19.27 31.88 6.99
N ALA A 451 19.94 31.68 5.86
CA ALA A 451 21.37 32.00 5.73
C ALA A 451 21.67 33.46 5.97
N LEU A 452 20.83 34.33 5.40
CA LEU A 452 20.96 35.79 5.58
C LEU A 452 20.70 36.22 7.02
N ALA A 453 19.63 35.70 7.64
CA ALA A 453 19.31 36.04 9.04
C ALA A 453 20.43 35.60 10.00
N ALA A 454 20.92 34.38 9.84
CA ALA A 454 22.02 33.86 10.64
C ALA A 454 23.37 34.57 10.37
N ALA A 455 23.53 35.19 9.19
CA ALA A 455 24.67 36.06 8.84
C ALA A 455 24.47 37.52 9.26
N ASP A 456 23.52 37.80 10.14
CA ASP A 456 23.20 39.18 10.64
C ASP A 456 22.71 40.16 9.54
N ARG A 457 22.11 39.60 8.47
CA ARG A 457 21.55 40.37 7.35
C ARG A 457 20.02 40.36 7.35
N MET A 458 19.41 40.67 8.51
CA MET A 458 17.96 40.51 8.74
C MET A 458 17.10 41.29 7.73
N THR A 459 17.45 42.51 7.40
CA THR A 459 16.71 43.33 6.43
C THR A 459 16.63 42.66 5.06
N THR A 460 17.71 42.02 4.63
CA THR A 460 17.77 41.29 3.38
C THR A 460 16.96 39.98 3.46
N ALA A 461 16.99 39.29 4.62
CA ALA A 461 16.18 38.09 4.86
C ALA A 461 14.68 38.41 4.76
N VAL A 462 14.22 39.51 5.36
CA VAL A 462 12.82 39.98 5.24
C VAL A 462 12.43 40.22 3.78
N PHE A 463 13.32 40.88 3.02
CA PHE A 463 13.09 41.11 1.58
C PHE A 463 12.96 39.80 0.81
N VAL A 464 13.82 38.82 1.06
CA VAL A 464 13.80 37.51 0.42
C VAL A 464 12.49 36.76 0.75
N LEU A 465 12.08 36.74 2.03
CA LEU A 465 10.84 36.10 2.46
C LEU A 465 9.60 36.75 1.82
N ARG A 466 9.55 38.07 1.78
CA ARG A 466 8.47 38.81 1.12
C ARG A 466 8.38 38.49 -0.36
N LYS A 467 9.52 38.45 -1.07
CA LYS A 467 9.54 38.04 -2.50
C LYS A 467 9.11 36.62 -2.69
N THR A 468 9.59 35.69 -1.85
CA THR A 468 9.21 34.28 -1.90
C THR A 468 7.70 34.13 -1.69
N ALA A 469 7.10 34.81 -0.68
CA ALA A 469 5.67 34.75 -0.43
C ALA A 469 4.82 35.31 -1.60
N GLN A 470 5.27 36.41 -2.21
CA GLN A 470 4.58 37.06 -3.34
C GLN A 470 4.57 36.18 -4.60
N GLU A 471 5.59 35.34 -4.79
CA GLU A 471 5.74 34.47 -5.95
C GLU A 471 4.97 33.15 -5.81
N GLN A 472 4.43 32.82 -4.60
CA GLN A 472 3.65 31.60 -4.41
C GLN A 472 2.21 31.80 -4.91
N VAL A 473 1.80 30.91 -5.80
CA VAL A 473 0.44 30.87 -6.38
C VAL A 473 -0.54 30.28 -5.39
N HIS A 474 -0.16 29.18 -4.71
CA HIS A 474 -1.03 28.48 -3.77
C HIS A 474 -1.03 29.15 -2.39
N PRO A 475 -2.22 29.34 -1.77
CA PRO A 475 -2.33 29.90 -0.42
C PRO A 475 -1.60 29.08 0.66
N SER A 476 -1.56 27.75 0.51
CA SER A 476 -0.83 26.84 1.40
C SER A 476 0.67 27.14 1.45
N ASP A 477 1.29 27.35 0.28
CA ASP A 477 2.72 27.60 0.17
C ASP A 477 3.07 28.99 0.68
N ARG A 478 2.21 29.97 0.44
CA ARG A 478 2.33 31.31 1.03
C ARG A 478 2.27 31.26 2.55
N ARG A 479 1.35 30.43 3.10
CA ARG A 479 1.27 30.22 4.55
C ARG A 479 2.53 29.57 5.11
N ARG A 480 3.13 28.60 4.39
CA ARG A 480 4.42 27.98 4.76
C ARG A 480 5.52 29.04 4.89
N VAL A 481 5.60 30.00 3.95
CA VAL A 481 6.58 31.10 4.02
C VAL A 481 6.35 31.95 5.26
N TYR A 482 5.13 32.35 5.56
CA TYR A 482 4.82 33.17 6.72
C TYR A 482 5.12 32.47 8.05
N LEU A 483 4.80 31.17 8.17
CA LEU A 483 5.13 30.39 9.35
C LEU A 483 6.65 30.24 9.54
N ALA A 484 7.38 29.96 8.47
CA ALA A 484 8.84 29.89 8.51
C ALA A 484 9.48 31.24 8.83
N ALA A 485 8.89 32.31 8.32
CA ALA A 485 9.35 33.69 8.65
C ALA A 485 9.12 34.03 10.12
N SER A 486 7.96 33.70 10.68
CA SER A 486 7.67 33.89 12.10
C SER A 486 8.69 33.20 13.00
N SER A 487 8.91 31.87 12.76
CA SER A 487 9.90 31.10 13.52
C SER A 487 11.31 31.70 13.43
N LEU A 488 11.74 32.13 12.24
CA LEU A 488 13.03 32.72 12.02
C LEU A 488 13.19 34.06 12.78
N PHE A 489 12.14 34.89 12.83
CA PHE A 489 12.17 36.16 13.54
C PHE A 489 12.09 35.97 15.05
N GLU A 490 11.36 34.95 15.54
CA GLU A 490 11.36 34.58 16.95
C GLU A 490 12.75 34.12 17.40
N GLU A 491 13.43 33.29 16.63
CA GLU A 491 14.80 32.84 16.89
C GLU A 491 15.81 34.03 16.92
N ALA A 492 15.57 35.03 16.11
CA ALA A 492 16.39 36.25 16.06
C ALA A 492 16.00 37.29 17.10
N GLY A 493 14.94 37.07 17.89
CA GLY A 493 14.45 38.04 18.89
C GLY A 493 13.63 39.19 18.30
N GLU A 494 13.29 39.15 17.02
CA GLU A 494 12.55 40.20 16.29
C GLU A 494 11.04 39.97 16.38
N LEU A 495 10.47 40.05 17.59
CA LEU A 495 9.10 39.70 17.89
C LEU A 495 8.05 40.49 17.07
N ASP A 496 8.29 41.75 16.79
CA ASP A 496 7.40 42.58 15.97
C ASP A 496 7.30 42.06 14.52
N LEU A 497 8.39 41.57 13.98
CA LEU A 497 8.42 40.94 12.65
C LEU A 497 7.77 39.56 12.67
N ALA A 498 7.96 38.81 13.75
CA ALA A 498 7.32 37.52 13.92
C ALA A 498 5.77 37.63 13.93
N ILE A 499 5.24 38.59 14.68
CA ILE A 499 3.80 38.87 14.72
C ILE A 499 3.29 39.32 13.35
N LYS A 500 3.97 40.22 12.65
CA LYS A 500 3.59 40.64 11.29
C LYS A 500 3.57 39.47 10.31
N ALA A 501 4.53 38.57 10.45
CA ALA A 501 4.54 37.33 9.61
C ALA A 501 3.33 36.45 9.88
N LEU A 502 2.94 36.24 11.14
CA LEU A 502 1.73 35.47 11.48
C LEU A 502 0.45 36.13 10.97
N GLU A 503 0.40 37.44 10.87
CA GLU A 503 -0.71 38.20 10.28
C GLU A 503 -0.72 38.12 8.73
N GLY A 504 0.28 37.49 8.11
CA GLY A 504 0.46 37.49 6.66
C GLY A 504 0.95 38.80 6.09
N ARG A 505 1.65 39.61 6.90
CA ARG A 505 2.16 40.97 6.61
C ARG A 505 3.67 40.96 6.73
N LEU A 506 4.38 40.72 5.66
CA LEU A 506 5.86 40.82 5.59
C LEU A 506 6.29 42.04 4.83
#